data_40f0ca8314405081850a169ff3a81c78
#
_entry.id   40f0ca8314405081850a169ff3a81c78
#
_cell.length_a   1.000
_cell.length_b   1.000
_cell.length_c   1.000
_cell.angle_alpha   90.00
_cell.angle_beta   90.00
_cell.angle_gamma   90.00
#
_symmetry.space_group_name_H-M   'P 1'
#
loop_
_entity.id
_entity.type
_entity.pdbx_description
1 polymer ?
#
loop_
_entity_poly.entity_id
_entity_poly.type
_entity_poly.pdbx_seq_one_letter_code
_entity_poly.pdbx_strand_id
1 'polypeptide(L)'
;MASYGIPTHELERTSNDPVRVEHIVPVDSPVHNEVHRHDYDELFFFSVGGGSHMIDLEQHTVIAPGMHLVGAGQVHQLSRTADMRAVVVQFGQEALLGNGSNVHSDLFNRMGRPCSVALTADQVREAGELIARMEKEMGLGGTLMQEVVRGYVGILLLKCAQWVRESSSRSAPAMEGNDPVRRFQDLVERSYLEERQVAHYADLLAMSADRLNELVKKRLGRTASAVIHDRLLLEAKRLLLHSERSVKEVGYLLNMKDPAYFSRWFGKAEGMSPMAYREHVREKYKH
;
A
#
# COMPACT_ATOMS: atom_id res chain seq x y z
N MET A 1 -1.27 15.92 -23.31
CA MET A 1 -2.23 14.80 -23.51
C MET A 1 -2.90 14.54 -22.19
N ALA A 2 -4.23 14.64 -22.10
CA ALA A 2 -4.94 14.43 -20.84
C ALA A 2 -4.74 12.97 -20.38
N SER A 3 -4.25 12.79 -19.18
CA SER A 3 -4.09 11.49 -18.52
C SER A 3 -5.48 10.95 -18.19
N TYR A 4 -6.04 10.09 -19.02
CA TYR A 4 -7.31 9.40 -18.81
C TYR A 4 -7.15 8.18 -17.87
N GLY A 5 -6.43 8.32 -16.78
CA GLY A 5 -6.18 7.26 -15.79
C GLY A 5 -6.41 7.76 -14.38
N ILE A 6 -6.25 6.86 -13.40
CA ILE A 6 -6.16 7.27 -12.00
C ILE A 6 -4.97 8.20 -11.89
N PRO A 7 -5.13 9.44 -11.35
CA PRO A 7 -4.00 10.33 -11.14
C PRO A 7 -2.88 9.60 -10.38
N THR A 8 -1.69 9.62 -10.94
CA THR A 8 -0.52 9.00 -10.31
C THR A 8 0.45 10.12 -9.97
N HIS A 9 0.75 10.26 -8.70
CA HIS A 9 1.76 11.19 -8.21
C HIS A 9 3.09 10.45 -8.10
N GLU A 10 4.12 11.05 -8.63
CA GLU A 10 5.51 10.62 -8.41
C GLU A 10 6.06 11.42 -7.23
N LEU A 11 6.94 10.79 -6.45
CA LEU A 11 7.65 11.52 -5.41
C LEU A 11 8.44 12.64 -6.08
N GLU A 12 8.02 13.90 -5.87
CA GLU A 12 8.71 15.05 -6.45
C GLU A 12 10.16 15.08 -5.94
N ARG A 13 11.07 14.66 -6.80
CA ARG A 13 12.52 14.68 -6.55
C ARG A 13 13.08 16.06 -6.84
N THR A 14 12.62 17.08 -6.11
CA THR A 14 13.20 18.43 -6.19
C THR A 14 14.58 18.51 -5.54
N SER A 15 14.91 17.53 -4.72
CA SER A 15 16.21 17.24 -4.16
C SER A 15 16.42 15.73 -4.21
N ASN A 16 17.66 15.27 -4.17
CA ASN A 16 18.03 13.86 -4.16
C ASN A 16 17.59 13.15 -2.84
N ASP A 17 16.52 13.64 -2.19
CA ASP A 17 16.06 13.18 -0.90
C ASP A 17 15.21 11.91 -1.05
N PRO A 18 15.54 10.83 -0.35
CA PRO A 18 14.83 9.56 -0.43
C PRO A 18 13.49 9.57 0.32
N VAL A 19 13.19 10.65 1.05
CA VAL A 19 12.05 10.79 1.96
C VAL A 19 11.49 12.20 1.87
N ARG A 20 10.16 12.32 1.94
CA ARG A 20 9.45 13.58 2.13
C ARG A 20 8.60 13.50 3.39
N VAL A 21 8.54 14.57 4.14
CA VAL A 21 7.65 14.73 5.31
C VAL A 21 6.67 15.85 5.03
N GLU A 22 5.39 15.57 5.23
CA GLU A 22 4.30 16.51 5.07
C GLU A 22 3.52 16.65 6.38
N HIS A 23 3.25 17.89 6.79
CA HIS A 23 2.45 18.18 7.97
C HIS A 23 1.02 18.58 7.58
N ILE A 24 0.04 17.80 8.00
CA ILE A 24 -1.36 18.15 7.90
C ILE A 24 -1.70 19.02 9.10
N VAL A 25 -2.03 20.27 8.82
CA VAL A 25 -2.41 21.26 9.84
C VAL A 25 -3.90 21.57 9.79
N PRO A 26 -4.49 22.09 10.89
CA PRO A 26 -5.87 22.54 10.89
C PRO A 26 -6.15 23.58 9.82
N VAL A 27 -7.38 23.57 9.32
CA VAL A 27 -7.89 24.48 8.29
C VAL A 27 -9.29 24.95 8.67
N ASP A 28 -9.83 25.95 7.97
CA ASP A 28 -11.13 26.55 8.32
C ASP A 28 -12.34 25.64 8.04
N SER A 29 -12.20 24.68 7.14
CA SER A 29 -13.27 23.75 6.75
C SER A 29 -12.72 22.35 6.46
N PRO A 30 -13.56 21.30 6.56
CA PRO A 30 -13.17 19.96 6.16
C PRO A 30 -12.64 19.89 4.72
N VAL A 31 -11.65 19.02 4.48
CA VAL A 31 -11.01 18.84 3.18
C VAL A 31 -11.24 17.42 2.69
N HIS A 32 -11.55 17.32 1.40
CA HIS A 32 -11.63 16.05 0.67
C HIS A 32 -10.57 16.07 -0.42
N ASN A 33 -9.54 15.26 -0.26
CA ASN A 33 -8.52 15.13 -1.30
C ASN A 33 -9.12 14.43 -2.53
N GLU A 34 -8.52 14.66 -3.69
CA GLU A 34 -8.89 13.88 -4.88
C GLU A 34 -8.44 12.43 -4.74
N VAL A 35 -9.16 11.53 -5.43
CA VAL A 35 -8.76 10.11 -5.53
C VAL A 35 -7.51 10.03 -6.38
N HIS A 36 -6.45 9.45 -5.83
CA HIS A 36 -5.16 9.31 -6.52
C HIS A 36 -4.41 8.07 -6.07
N ARG A 37 -3.28 7.79 -6.70
CA ARG A 37 -2.26 6.83 -6.28
C ARG A 37 -0.86 7.41 -6.51
N HIS A 38 0.13 6.79 -5.95
CA HIS A 38 1.53 7.19 -6.07
C HIS A 38 2.46 5.96 -6.19
N ASP A 39 3.69 6.17 -6.61
CA ASP A 39 4.73 5.14 -6.78
C ASP A 39 5.63 4.95 -5.54
N TYR A 40 5.28 5.61 -4.44
CA TYR A 40 5.95 5.58 -3.14
C TYR A 40 5.00 5.10 -2.05
N ASP A 41 5.54 4.83 -0.87
CA ASP A 41 4.78 4.44 0.32
C ASP A 41 4.53 5.64 1.23
N GLU A 42 3.41 5.61 1.96
CA GLU A 42 3.04 6.64 2.93
C GLU A 42 2.69 6.05 4.30
N LEU A 43 3.22 6.70 5.33
CA LEU A 43 2.86 6.49 6.72
C LEU A 43 2.17 7.74 7.25
N PHE A 44 0.88 7.62 7.55
CA PHE A 44 0.11 8.67 8.19
C PHE A 44 0.11 8.47 9.70
N PHE A 45 0.48 9.48 10.46
CA PHE A 45 0.37 9.51 11.91
C PHE A 45 -0.61 10.60 12.31
N PHE A 46 -1.80 10.20 12.73
CA PHE A 46 -2.86 11.10 13.16
C PHE A 46 -2.74 11.38 14.65
N SER A 47 -2.60 12.64 15.05
CA SER A 47 -2.54 13.05 16.46
C SER A 47 -3.85 13.67 16.97
N VAL A 48 -4.59 14.37 16.10
CA VAL A 48 -5.87 15.03 16.41
C VAL A 48 -6.78 14.94 15.19
N GLY A 49 -8.09 15.02 15.42
CA GLY A 49 -9.10 15.05 14.38
C GLY A 49 -9.60 13.68 13.98
N GLY A 50 -10.34 13.64 12.90
CA GLY A 50 -11.00 12.44 12.38
C GLY A 50 -11.32 12.57 10.91
N GLY A 51 -12.22 11.70 10.45
CA GLY A 51 -12.65 11.65 9.07
C GLY A 51 -12.64 10.23 8.53
N SER A 52 -12.43 10.09 7.24
CA SER A 52 -12.37 8.80 6.58
C SER A 52 -11.21 8.75 5.59
N HIS A 53 -10.59 7.60 5.47
CA HIS A 53 -9.54 7.32 4.52
C HIS A 53 -9.94 6.10 3.69
N MET A 54 -10.33 6.34 2.45
CA MET A 54 -10.52 5.25 1.49
C MET A 54 -9.14 4.79 1.03
N ILE A 55 -8.86 3.51 1.16
CA ILE A 55 -7.62 2.89 0.68
C ILE A 55 -8.04 1.67 -0.15
N ASP A 56 -7.75 1.72 -1.45
CA ASP A 56 -8.26 0.81 -2.46
C ASP A 56 -9.81 0.83 -2.50
N LEU A 57 -10.45 -0.22 -2.04
CA LEU A 57 -11.90 -0.40 -2.04
C LEU A 57 -12.48 -0.42 -0.62
N GLU A 58 -11.67 -0.10 0.37
CA GLU A 58 -12.06 -0.16 1.77
C GLU A 58 -12.07 1.24 2.38
N GLN A 59 -13.16 1.53 3.10
CA GLN A 59 -13.31 2.77 3.84
C GLN A 59 -12.84 2.57 5.28
N HIS A 60 -11.82 3.31 5.68
CA HIS A 60 -11.30 3.29 7.05
C HIS A 60 -11.67 4.58 7.76
N THR A 61 -12.21 4.47 8.98
CA THR A 61 -12.39 5.62 9.86
C THR A 61 -11.03 6.08 10.37
N VAL A 62 -10.74 7.37 10.26
CA VAL A 62 -9.55 7.94 10.88
C VAL A 62 -9.81 8.09 12.37
N ILE A 63 -9.02 7.38 13.18
CA ILE A 63 -9.06 7.43 14.64
C ILE A 63 -7.72 8.03 15.10
N ALA A 64 -7.78 9.15 15.81
CA ALA A 64 -6.62 9.76 16.44
C ALA A 64 -6.62 9.49 17.95
N PRO A 65 -5.49 9.07 18.54
CA PRO A 65 -4.19 8.77 17.96
C PRO A 65 -4.20 7.48 17.13
N GLY A 66 -3.55 7.52 15.96
CA GLY A 66 -3.52 6.36 15.08
C GLY A 66 -2.58 6.50 13.90
N MET A 67 -2.40 5.42 13.16
CA MET A 67 -1.65 5.44 11.91
C MET A 67 -2.38 4.70 10.80
N HIS A 68 -2.20 5.19 9.57
CA HIS A 68 -2.59 4.47 8.36
C HIS A 68 -1.35 4.24 7.48
N LEU A 69 -1.36 3.11 6.77
CA LEU A 69 -0.32 2.71 5.84
C LEU A 69 -0.91 2.66 4.44
N VAL A 70 -0.34 3.43 3.53
CA VAL A 70 -0.70 3.42 2.11
C VAL A 70 0.55 3.07 1.33
N GLY A 71 0.56 1.93 0.66
CA GLY A 71 1.71 1.51 -0.08
C GLY A 71 1.66 1.94 -1.55
N ALA A 72 2.80 1.92 -2.22
CA ALA A 72 2.93 2.22 -3.63
C ALA A 72 1.87 1.54 -4.50
N GLY A 73 1.25 2.29 -5.42
CA GLY A 73 0.19 1.84 -6.32
C GLY A 73 -1.18 1.65 -5.68
N GLN A 74 -1.39 1.90 -4.37
CA GLN A 74 -2.73 1.94 -3.79
C GLN A 74 -3.44 3.21 -4.24
N VAL A 75 -4.72 3.02 -4.53
CA VAL A 75 -5.62 4.16 -4.76
C VAL A 75 -6.18 4.58 -3.42
N HIS A 76 -6.05 5.85 -3.07
CA HIS A 76 -6.56 6.35 -1.82
C HIS A 76 -7.15 7.75 -1.91
N GLN A 77 -7.95 8.09 -0.89
CA GLN A 77 -8.57 9.39 -0.73
C GLN A 77 -8.76 9.68 0.76
N LEU A 78 -8.16 10.74 1.25
CA LEU A 78 -8.35 11.20 2.61
C LEU A 78 -9.42 12.30 2.64
N SER A 79 -10.48 12.08 3.43
CA SER A 79 -11.46 13.09 3.81
C SER A 79 -11.27 13.40 5.28
N ARG A 80 -10.92 14.64 5.62
CA ARG A 80 -10.48 15.01 6.96
C ARG A 80 -11.31 16.12 7.59
N THR A 81 -11.44 16.07 8.92
CA THR A 81 -12.03 17.16 9.70
C THR A 81 -11.12 18.39 9.68
N ALA A 82 -11.70 19.57 9.93
CA ALA A 82 -10.98 20.85 9.90
C ALA A 82 -9.85 20.93 10.95
N ASP A 83 -10.02 20.30 12.09
CA ASP A 83 -9.09 20.28 13.22
C ASP A 83 -7.96 19.24 13.10
N MET A 84 -7.93 18.47 12.01
CA MET A 84 -6.97 17.38 11.85
C MET A 84 -5.53 17.87 11.96
N ARG A 85 -4.74 17.11 12.73
CA ARG A 85 -3.28 17.22 12.82
C ARG A 85 -2.68 15.85 12.55
N ALA A 86 -1.87 15.75 11.54
CA ALA A 86 -1.16 14.53 11.18
C ALA A 86 0.20 14.83 10.57
N VAL A 87 1.07 13.84 10.58
CA VAL A 87 2.33 13.87 9.83
C VAL A 87 2.33 12.70 8.86
N VAL A 88 2.70 12.98 7.62
CA VAL A 88 2.82 11.98 6.56
C VAL A 88 4.28 11.82 6.19
N VAL A 89 4.80 10.60 6.27
CA VAL A 89 6.15 10.26 5.81
C VAL A 89 6.01 9.50 4.49
N GLN A 90 6.55 10.07 3.44
CA GLN A 90 6.53 9.54 2.07
C GLN A 90 7.93 9.05 1.70
N PHE A 91 8.06 7.84 1.19
CA PHE A 91 9.36 7.26 0.84
C PHE A 91 9.26 6.20 -0.25
N GLY A 92 10.25 6.17 -1.13
CA GLY A 92 10.40 5.12 -2.13
C GLY A 92 11.19 3.92 -1.61
N GLN A 93 11.28 2.87 -2.42
CA GLN A 93 12.06 1.67 -2.05
C GLN A 93 13.54 1.95 -1.86
N GLU A 94 14.08 2.98 -2.48
CA GLU A 94 15.46 3.45 -2.33
C GLU A 94 15.77 3.96 -0.92
N ALA A 95 14.75 4.33 -0.13
CA ALA A 95 14.92 4.72 1.26
C ALA A 95 15.13 3.51 2.20
N LEU A 96 14.94 2.28 1.70
CA LEU A 96 15.02 1.07 2.50
C LEU A 96 16.44 0.50 2.50
N LEU A 97 17.04 0.38 3.68
CA LEU A 97 18.36 -0.23 3.86
C LEU A 97 18.26 -1.58 4.57
N GLY A 98 19.05 -2.55 4.13
CA GLY A 98 19.24 -3.83 4.83
C GLY A 98 17.92 -4.51 5.24
N ASN A 99 17.72 -4.71 6.55
CA ASN A 99 16.50 -5.33 7.08
C ASN A 99 15.23 -4.48 6.94
N GLY A 100 15.33 -3.20 6.54
CA GLY A 100 14.19 -2.32 6.30
C GLY A 100 13.28 -2.85 5.20
N SER A 101 13.82 -3.42 4.14
CA SER A 101 12.99 -4.06 3.07
C SER A 101 12.19 -5.24 3.58
N ASN A 102 12.67 -5.94 4.58
CA ASN A 102 11.96 -7.05 5.21
C ASN A 102 10.77 -6.59 6.04
N VAL A 103 10.94 -5.58 6.85
CA VAL A 103 9.87 -4.99 7.68
C VAL A 103 8.87 -4.24 6.81
N HIS A 104 9.35 -3.57 5.76
CA HIS A 104 8.52 -2.92 4.76
C HIS A 104 7.49 -3.89 4.15
N SER A 105 7.94 -5.03 3.62
CA SER A 105 7.03 -6.04 3.07
C SER A 105 6.03 -6.55 4.13
N ASP A 106 6.44 -6.63 5.39
CA ASP A 106 5.54 -7.01 6.50
C ASP A 106 4.44 -5.98 6.75
N LEU A 107 4.73 -4.70 6.55
CA LEU A 107 3.78 -3.61 6.79
C LEU A 107 2.89 -3.35 5.58
N PHE A 108 3.47 -3.32 4.39
CA PHE A 108 2.80 -2.88 3.16
C PHE A 108 2.31 -4.01 2.26
N ASN A 109 2.73 -5.26 2.50
CA ASN A 109 2.20 -6.41 1.78
C ASN A 109 0.80 -6.75 2.30
N ARG A 110 -0.22 -6.54 1.46
CA ARG A 110 -1.63 -6.30 1.83
C ARG A 110 -2.49 -7.51 2.04
N MET A 111 -1.99 -8.69 1.91
CA MET A 111 -2.82 -9.87 2.05
C MET A 111 -3.14 -10.15 3.52
N GLY A 112 -4.21 -9.51 4.00
CA GLY A 112 -4.79 -9.77 5.32
C GLY A 112 -4.19 -8.94 6.47
N ARG A 113 -3.58 -7.79 6.20
CA ARG A 113 -3.06 -6.89 7.25
C ARG A 113 -3.85 -5.59 7.35
N PRO A 114 -4.02 -5.06 8.56
CA PRO A 114 -4.71 -3.80 8.75
C PRO A 114 -3.85 -2.64 8.19
N CYS A 115 -4.44 -1.83 7.32
CA CYS A 115 -3.85 -0.56 6.88
C CYS A 115 -4.14 0.59 7.86
N SER A 116 -5.02 0.39 8.83
CA SER A 116 -5.41 1.33 9.88
C SER A 116 -5.14 0.72 11.25
N VAL A 117 -4.40 1.41 12.10
CA VAL A 117 -3.98 0.94 13.42
C VAL A 117 -4.18 2.05 14.45
N ALA A 118 -4.93 1.75 15.51
CA ALA A 118 -5.04 2.64 16.65
C ALA A 118 -3.70 2.65 17.44
N LEU A 119 -3.23 3.83 17.78
CA LEU A 119 -1.99 4.02 18.55
C LEU A 119 -2.30 4.67 19.90
N THR A 120 -1.37 4.54 20.83
CA THR A 120 -1.38 5.36 22.05
C THR A 120 -0.79 6.74 21.77
N ALA A 121 -1.09 7.72 22.65
CA ALA A 121 -0.49 9.04 22.55
C ALA A 121 1.05 9.00 22.62
N ASP A 122 1.60 8.07 23.42
CA ASP A 122 3.05 7.88 23.54
C ASP A 122 3.66 7.34 22.24
N GLN A 123 2.99 6.41 21.56
CA GLN A 123 3.45 5.88 20.27
C GLN A 123 3.45 6.95 19.17
N VAL A 124 2.41 7.80 19.11
CA VAL A 124 2.37 8.92 18.17
C VAL A 124 3.45 9.96 18.49
N ARG A 125 3.69 10.24 19.78
CA ARG A 125 4.78 11.12 20.22
C ARG A 125 6.16 10.56 19.81
N GLU A 126 6.41 9.26 20.05
CA GLU A 126 7.64 8.58 19.64
C GLU A 126 7.86 8.66 18.12
N ALA A 127 6.81 8.44 17.33
CA ALA A 127 6.88 8.65 15.87
C ALA A 127 7.26 10.09 15.53
N GLY A 128 6.61 11.08 16.15
CA GLY A 128 6.89 12.50 15.95
C GLY A 128 8.34 12.88 16.29
N GLU A 129 8.92 12.33 17.35
CA GLU A 129 10.32 12.57 17.72
C GLU A 129 11.30 12.00 16.68
N LEU A 130 11.03 10.80 16.14
CA LEU A 130 11.83 10.20 15.07
C LEU A 130 11.74 11.02 13.78
N ILE A 131 10.53 11.46 13.43
CA ILE A 131 10.28 12.29 12.24
C ILE A 131 10.97 13.66 12.38
N ALA A 132 10.88 14.31 13.53
CA ALA A 132 11.55 15.58 13.78
C ALA A 132 13.09 15.49 13.66
N ARG A 133 13.68 14.36 14.09
CA ARG A 133 15.12 14.08 13.87
C ARG A 133 15.43 13.91 12.39
N MET A 134 14.57 13.23 11.66
CA MET A 134 14.69 13.03 10.21
C MET A 134 14.67 14.37 9.47
N GLU A 135 13.69 15.23 9.77
CA GLU A 135 13.56 16.59 9.21
C GLU A 135 14.77 17.47 9.54
N LYS A 136 15.28 17.37 10.77
CA LYS A 136 16.49 18.08 11.18
C LYS A 136 17.70 17.70 10.32
N GLU A 137 17.92 16.40 10.09
CA GLU A 137 19.01 15.92 9.24
C GLU A 137 18.86 16.38 7.79
N MET A 138 17.63 16.32 7.25
CA MET A 138 17.33 16.83 5.90
C MET A 138 17.63 18.33 5.79
N GLY A 139 17.31 19.11 6.82
CA GLY A 139 17.60 20.54 6.87
C GLY A 139 19.09 20.89 7.03
N LEU A 140 19.88 20.05 7.68
CA LEU A 140 21.33 20.23 7.82
C LEU A 140 22.08 19.89 6.53
N GLY A 141 21.58 18.94 5.75
CA GLY A 141 22.26 18.43 4.57
C GLY A 141 23.56 17.69 4.90
N GLY A 142 24.43 17.59 3.91
CA GLY A 142 25.73 16.95 4.08
C GLY A 142 25.87 15.61 3.39
N THR A 143 27.09 15.07 3.35
CA THR A 143 27.44 13.88 2.54
C THR A 143 26.79 12.59 3.03
N LEU A 144 26.45 12.48 4.32
CA LEU A 144 25.84 11.29 4.93
C LEU A 144 24.36 11.49 5.29
N MET A 145 23.78 12.63 4.90
CA MET A 145 22.38 12.94 5.23
C MET A 145 21.42 11.83 4.78
N GLN A 146 21.55 11.36 3.56
CA GLN A 146 20.67 10.34 3.01
C GLN A 146 20.77 9.01 3.79
N GLU A 147 21.98 8.59 4.16
CA GLU A 147 22.19 7.37 4.95
C GLU A 147 21.59 7.49 6.35
N VAL A 148 21.72 8.65 6.99
CA VAL A 148 21.13 8.92 8.31
C VAL A 148 19.60 8.92 8.21
N VAL A 149 19.02 9.60 7.22
CA VAL A 149 17.57 9.64 6.99
C VAL A 149 17.03 8.24 6.70
N ARG A 150 17.69 7.44 5.87
CA ARG A 150 17.34 6.02 5.64
C ARG A 150 17.41 5.19 6.93
N GLY A 151 18.38 5.46 7.78
CA GLY A 151 18.46 4.84 9.10
C GLY A 151 17.22 5.14 9.96
N TYR A 152 16.77 6.39 9.98
CA TYR A 152 15.54 6.79 10.68
C TYR A 152 14.28 6.16 10.09
N VAL A 153 14.16 6.07 8.76
CA VAL A 153 13.06 5.32 8.11
C VAL A 153 13.04 3.87 8.57
N GLY A 154 14.20 3.21 8.59
CA GLY A 154 14.32 1.83 9.06
C GLY A 154 13.85 1.67 10.51
N ILE A 155 14.24 2.59 11.41
CA ILE A 155 13.80 2.58 12.81
C ILE A 155 12.29 2.82 12.90
N LEU A 156 11.76 3.78 12.16
CA LEU A 156 10.33 4.10 12.15
C LEU A 156 9.50 2.90 11.70
N LEU A 157 9.92 2.21 10.63
CA LEU A 157 9.25 0.99 10.14
C LEU A 157 9.28 -0.14 11.17
N LEU A 158 10.40 -0.35 11.88
CA LEU A 158 10.49 -1.33 12.96
C LEU A 158 9.51 -1.00 14.08
N LYS A 159 9.38 0.26 14.47
CA LYS A 159 8.40 0.74 15.45
C LYS A 159 6.97 0.51 14.97
N CYS A 160 6.64 0.87 13.73
CA CYS A 160 5.33 0.60 13.15
C CYS A 160 4.99 -0.90 13.19
N ALA A 161 5.95 -1.76 12.83
CA ALA A 161 5.75 -3.21 12.88
C ALA A 161 5.53 -3.72 14.31
N GLN A 162 6.22 -3.15 15.30
CA GLN A 162 5.99 -3.43 16.71
C GLN A 162 4.56 -3.03 17.11
N TRP A 163 4.13 -1.80 16.81
CA TRP A 163 2.79 -1.30 17.17
C TRP A 163 1.66 -2.07 16.48
N VAL A 164 1.84 -2.48 15.21
CA VAL A 164 0.90 -3.38 14.52
C VAL A 164 0.75 -4.71 15.25
N ARG A 165 1.85 -5.28 15.77
CA ARG A 165 1.80 -6.54 16.54
C ARG A 165 1.12 -6.36 17.88
N GLU A 166 1.38 -5.26 18.57
CA GLU A 166 0.75 -4.93 19.86
C GLU A 166 -0.76 -4.72 19.71
N SER A 167 -1.20 -4.04 18.64
CA SER A 167 -2.62 -3.81 18.35
C SER A 167 -3.34 -5.08 17.91
N SER A 168 -2.65 -5.96 17.19
CA SER A 168 -3.19 -7.26 16.73
C SER A 168 -3.07 -8.29 17.85
N SER A 169 -3.83 -8.17 18.92
CA SER A 169 -3.73 -9.04 20.08
C SER A 169 -3.41 -10.51 19.75
N ARG A 170 -2.15 -10.94 20.01
CA ARG A 170 -1.74 -12.27 20.46
C ARG A 170 -1.63 -13.46 19.51
N SER A 171 -1.53 -13.38 18.19
CA SER A 171 -1.36 -14.63 17.41
C SER A 171 -0.65 -14.52 16.07
N ALA A 172 0.46 -13.83 15.97
CA ALA A 172 1.35 -14.03 14.82
C ALA A 172 2.76 -14.39 15.32
N PRO A 173 3.32 -15.58 14.95
CA PRO A 173 4.70 -15.90 15.26
C PRO A 173 5.64 -14.88 14.63
N ALA A 174 6.75 -14.59 15.31
CA ALA A 174 7.82 -13.73 14.80
C ALA A 174 8.25 -14.21 13.42
N MET A 175 8.28 -13.30 12.45
CA MET A 175 8.63 -13.64 11.07
C MET A 175 10.15 -13.60 10.90
N GLU A 176 10.73 -14.74 10.57
CA GLU A 176 12.14 -14.85 10.21
C GLU A 176 12.37 -14.19 8.84
N GLY A 177 13.50 -13.49 8.70
CA GLY A 177 13.83 -12.65 7.55
C GLY A 177 13.99 -13.36 6.19
N ASN A 178 13.78 -14.67 6.12
CA ASN A 178 13.91 -15.48 4.90
C ASN A 178 12.66 -16.35 4.64
N ASP A 179 11.46 -15.81 4.93
CA ASP A 179 10.19 -16.51 4.68
C ASP A 179 9.92 -16.61 3.16
N PRO A 180 9.88 -17.82 2.57
CA PRO A 180 9.63 -18.01 1.13
C PRO A 180 8.26 -17.48 0.70
N VAL A 181 7.24 -17.54 1.54
CA VAL A 181 5.89 -17.05 1.22
C VAL A 181 5.90 -15.55 1.05
N ARG A 182 6.63 -14.86 1.89
CA ARG A 182 6.80 -13.42 1.81
C ARG A 182 7.55 -13.01 0.53
N ARG A 183 8.69 -13.66 0.24
CA ARG A 183 9.43 -13.44 -1.01
C ARG A 183 8.56 -13.69 -2.24
N PHE A 184 7.68 -14.70 -2.17
CA PHE A 184 6.69 -14.96 -3.20
C PHE A 184 5.72 -13.78 -3.37
N GLN A 185 5.17 -13.25 -2.27
CA GLN A 185 4.26 -12.10 -2.31
C GLN A 185 4.95 -10.86 -2.90
N ASP A 186 6.21 -10.59 -2.51
CA ASP A 186 7.00 -9.47 -3.06
C ASP A 186 7.26 -9.63 -4.57
N LEU A 187 7.51 -10.86 -5.03
CA LEU A 187 7.66 -11.16 -6.46
C LEU A 187 6.34 -10.97 -7.22
N VAL A 188 5.21 -11.39 -6.62
CA VAL A 188 3.88 -11.16 -7.19
C VAL A 188 3.61 -9.67 -7.36
N GLU A 189 3.88 -8.83 -6.34
CA GLU A 189 3.70 -7.37 -6.45
C GLU A 189 4.49 -6.77 -7.61
N ARG A 190 5.69 -7.29 -7.90
CA ARG A 190 6.55 -6.78 -8.97
C ARG A 190 6.16 -7.26 -10.37
N SER A 191 5.53 -8.43 -10.49
CA SER A 191 5.41 -9.10 -11.79
C SER A 191 4.02 -9.64 -12.13
N TYR A 192 2.98 -9.36 -11.33
CA TYR A 192 1.62 -9.92 -11.52
C TYR A 192 0.98 -9.55 -12.87
N LEU A 193 1.40 -8.48 -13.52
CA LEU A 193 0.91 -8.07 -14.83
C LEU A 193 1.48 -8.95 -15.95
N GLU A 194 2.75 -9.31 -15.85
CA GLU A 194 3.49 -10.07 -16.86
C GLU A 194 3.38 -11.57 -16.61
N GLU A 195 3.53 -11.99 -15.33
CA GLU A 195 3.66 -13.36 -14.94
C GLU A 195 2.50 -13.86 -14.07
N ARG A 196 1.87 -14.94 -14.51
CA ARG A 196 0.70 -15.51 -13.84
C ARG A 196 0.88 -16.96 -13.44
N GLN A 197 1.99 -17.58 -13.86
CA GLN A 197 2.26 -18.98 -13.61
C GLN A 197 3.04 -19.17 -12.31
N VAL A 198 2.54 -20.02 -11.43
CA VAL A 198 3.18 -20.35 -10.15
C VAL A 198 4.60 -20.88 -10.35
N ALA A 199 4.84 -21.63 -11.43
CA ALA A 199 6.14 -22.20 -11.77
C ALA A 199 7.22 -21.12 -11.88
N HIS A 200 6.95 -19.99 -12.55
CA HIS A 200 7.88 -18.87 -12.67
C HIS A 200 8.36 -18.35 -11.29
N TYR A 201 7.43 -18.14 -10.38
CA TYR A 201 7.74 -17.68 -9.02
C TYR A 201 8.49 -18.72 -8.20
N ALA A 202 8.14 -19.99 -8.38
CA ALA A 202 8.80 -21.11 -7.72
C ALA A 202 10.28 -21.23 -8.16
N ASP A 203 10.54 -21.06 -9.46
CA ASP A 203 11.90 -21.06 -10.03
C ASP A 203 12.76 -19.93 -9.45
N LEU A 204 12.19 -18.69 -9.36
CA LEU A 204 12.86 -17.55 -8.73
C LEU A 204 13.17 -17.77 -7.24
N LEU A 205 12.39 -18.63 -6.59
CA LEU A 205 12.57 -18.99 -5.18
C LEU A 205 13.41 -20.25 -4.98
N ALA A 206 13.93 -20.85 -6.06
CA ALA A 206 14.70 -22.08 -6.07
C ALA A 206 13.97 -23.28 -5.42
N MET A 207 12.66 -23.43 -5.71
CA MET A 207 11.83 -24.54 -5.22
C MET A 207 10.83 -25.02 -6.27
N SER A 208 10.18 -26.17 -6.02
CA SER A 208 9.11 -26.65 -6.91
C SER A 208 7.81 -25.86 -6.72
N ALA A 209 6.98 -25.80 -7.77
CA ALA A 209 5.65 -25.17 -7.72
C ALA A 209 4.76 -25.81 -6.64
N ASP A 210 4.83 -27.14 -6.46
CA ASP A 210 4.08 -27.85 -5.43
C ASP A 210 4.52 -27.42 -4.03
N ARG A 211 5.84 -27.32 -3.81
CA ARG A 211 6.39 -26.87 -2.52
C ARG A 211 5.98 -25.43 -2.20
N LEU A 212 6.06 -24.52 -3.19
CA LEU A 212 5.59 -23.14 -3.03
C LEU A 212 4.10 -23.13 -2.66
N ASN A 213 3.29 -23.88 -3.39
CA ASN A 213 1.85 -23.94 -3.17
C ASN A 213 1.50 -24.50 -1.77
N GLU A 214 2.21 -25.53 -1.30
CA GLU A 214 2.07 -26.06 0.07
C GLU A 214 2.35 -25.00 1.13
N LEU A 215 3.49 -24.28 1.00
CA LEU A 215 3.89 -23.23 1.94
C LEU A 215 2.88 -22.08 1.97
N VAL A 216 2.44 -21.59 0.78
CA VAL A 216 1.45 -20.54 0.64
C VAL A 216 0.12 -20.97 1.26
N LYS A 217 -0.32 -22.18 0.98
CA LYS A 217 -1.57 -22.74 1.51
C LYS A 217 -1.54 -22.88 3.03
N LYS A 218 -0.41 -23.35 3.58
CA LYS A 218 -0.21 -23.46 5.03
C LYS A 218 -0.22 -22.10 5.72
N ARG A 219 0.36 -21.06 5.07
CA ARG A 219 0.55 -19.75 5.67
C ARG A 219 -0.64 -18.81 5.47
N LEU A 220 -1.21 -18.78 4.25
CA LEU A 220 -2.25 -17.84 3.85
C LEU A 220 -3.64 -18.49 3.72
N GLY A 221 -3.75 -19.81 3.89
CA GLY A 221 -5.01 -20.54 3.69
C GLY A 221 -5.48 -20.62 2.22
N ARG A 222 -4.64 -20.22 1.25
CA ARG A 222 -4.97 -20.01 -0.17
C ARG A 222 -3.88 -20.59 -1.05
N THR A 223 -4.21 -20.95 -2.29
CA THR A 223 -3.21 -21.41 -3.26
C THR A 223 -2.35 -20.26 -3.77
N ALA A 224 -1.12 -20.56 -4.21
CA ALA A 224 -0.25 -19.55 -4.82
C ALA A 224 -0.88 -18.91 -6.07
N SER A 225 -1.59 -19.70 -6.89
CA SER A 225 -2.34 -19.20 -8.05
C SER A 225 -3.45 -18.23 -7.63
N ALA A 226 -4.17 -18.52 -6.53
CA ALA A 226 -5.19 -17.60 -6.01
C ALA A 226 -4.59 -16.26 -5.58
N VAL A 227 -3.41 -16.28 -4.94
CA VAL A 227 -2.69 -15.06 -4.54
C VAL A 227 -2.38 -14.16 -5.75
N ILE A 228 -1.85 -14.74 -6.83
CA ILE A 228 -1.55 -14.02 -8.07
C ILE A 228 -2.82 -13.44 -8.70
N HIS A 229 -3.88 -14.27 -8.78
CA HIS A 229 -5.16 -13.86 -9.36
C HIS A 229 -5.83 -12.73 -8.57
N ASP A 230 -5.79 -12.79 -7.25
CA ASP A 230 -6.39 -11.76 -6.40
C ASP A 230 -5.68 -10.41 -6.55
N ARG A 231 -4.34 -10.45 -6.69
CA ARG A 231 -3.59 -9.21 -6.94
C ARG A 231 -3.96 -8.58 -8.27
N LEU A 232 -4.07 -9.40 -9.32
CA LEU A 232 -4.51 -8.94 -10.64
C LEU A 232 -5.97 -8.43 -10.61
N LEU A 233 -6.83 -9.11 -9.85
CA LEU A 233 -8.23 -8.71 -9.70
C LEU A 233 -8.37 -7.38 -8.96
N LEU A 234 -7.55 -7.15 -7.93
CA LEU A 234 -7.51 -5.88 -7.24
C LEU A 234 -7.16 -4.74 -8.19
N GLU A 235 -6.15 -4.93 -9.06
CA GLU A 235 -5.79 -3.90 -10.05
C GLU A 235 -6.90 -3.69 -11.08
N ALA A 236 -7.58 -4.75 -11.52
CA ALA A 236 -8.75 -4.63 -12.38
C ALA A 236 -9.85 -3.77 -11.74
N LYS A 237 -10.14 -4.01 -10.46
CA LYS A 237 -11.13 -3.24 -9.69
C LYS A 237 -10.75 -1.77 -9.57
N ARG A 238 -9.49 -1.47 -9.26
CA ARG A 238 -8.97 -0.09 -9.19
C ARG A 238 -9.17 0.64 -10.51
N LEU A 239 -8.73 0.04 -11.62
CA LEU A 239 -8.86 0.62 -12.94
C LEU A 239 -10.32 0.81 -13.37
N LEU A 240 -11.20 -0.16 -13.06
CA LEU A 240 -12.63 -0.04 -13.37
C LEU A 240 -13.30 1.09 -12.58
N LEU A 241 -12.94 1.27 -11.32
CA LEU A 241 -13.58 2.24 -10.43
C LEU A 241 -13.04 3.65 -10.65
N HIS A 242 -11.72 3.79 -10.67
CA HIS A 242 -11.04 5.07 -10.56
C HIS A 242 -10.47 5.60 -11.89
N SER A 243 -10.84 4.99 -13.01
CA SER A 243 -10.48 5.52 -14.33
C SER A 243 -11.68 5.58 -15.27
N GLU A 244 -11.63 6.49 -16.25
CA GLU A 244 -12.62 6.59 -17.32
C GLU A 244 -12.33 5.64 -18.51
N ARG A 245 -11.40 4.71 -18.34
CA ARG A 245 -11.03 3.75 -19.39
C ARG A 245 -12.16 2.79 -19.67
N SER A 246 -12.33 2.45 -20.95
CA SER A 246 -13.25 1.40 -21.36
C SER A 246 -12.83 0.03 -20.79
N VAL A 247 -13.76 -0.88 -20.66
CA VAL A 247 -13.49 -2.26 -20.23
C VAL A 247 -12.40 -2.93 -21.09
N LYS A 248 -12.37 -2.62 -22.39
CA LYS A 248 -11.37 -3.10 -23.34
C LYS A 248 -9.97 -2.57 -22.99
N GLU A 249 -9.84 -1.27 -22.72
CA GLU A 249 -8.57 -0.65 -22.32
C GLU A 249 -8.06 -1.18 -20.98
N VAL A 250 -8.96 -1.39 -20.00
CA VAL A 250 -8.61 -2.02 -18.72
C VAL A 250 -8.04 -3.42 -18.96
N GLY A 251 -8.67 -4.23 -19.82
CA GLY A 251 -8.14 -5.54 -20.20
C GLY A 251 -6.73 -5.46 -20.79
N TYR A 252 -6.46 -4.50 -21.68
CA TYR A 252 -5.11 -4.31 -22.24
C TYR A 252 -4.08 -3.88 -21.20
N LEU A 253 -4.44 -2.99 -20.27
CA LEU A 253 -3.54 -2.58 -19.18
C LEU A 253 -3.18 -3.74 -18.24
N LEU A 254 -4.09 -4.70 -18.11
CA LEU A 254 -3.84 -5.92 -17.35
C LEU A 254 -3.15 -7.00 -18.19
N ASN A 255 -2.57 -6.65 -19.33
CA ASN A 255 -1.92 -7.59 -20.25
C ASN A 255 -2.85 -8.75 -20.70
N MET A 256 -4.15 -8.45 -20.88
CA MET A 256 -5.16 -9.36 -21.42
C MET A 256 -5.56 -8.88 -22.83
N LYS A 257 -4.96 -9.49 -23.85
CA LYS A 257 -5.14 -9.06 -25.27
C LYS A 257 -6.56 -9.28 -25.80
N ASP A 258 -7.32 -10.25 -25.25
CA ASP A 258 -8.70 -10.52 -25.62
C ASP A 258 -9.67 -9.89 -24.59
N PRO A 259 -10.44 -8.84 -24.97
CA PRO A 259 -11.42 -8.21 -24.09
C PRO A 259 -12.54 -9.16 -23.63
N ALA A 260 -12.91 -10.14 -24.44
CA ALA A 260 -13.90 -11.13 -24.06
C ALA A 260 -13.34 -12.08 -23.01
N TYR A 261 -12.06 -12.43 -23.09
CA TYR A 261 -11.38 -13.19 -22.05
C TYR A 261 -11.35 -12.41 -20.73
N PHE A 262 -10.96 -11.13 -20.75
CA PHE A 262 -10.99 -10.28 -19.56
C PHE A 262 -12.37 -10.26 -18.91
N SER A 263 -13.44 -10.03 -19.70
CA SER A 263 -14.79 -9.96 -19.18
C SER A 263 -15.25 -11.29 -18.54
N ARG A 264 -14.94 -12.42 -19.16
CA ARG A 264 -15.24 -13.76 -18.61
C ARG A 264 -14.44 -14.04 -17.34
N TRP A 265 -13.13 -13.73 -17.36
CA TRP A 265 -12.24 -13.91 -16.21
C TRP A 265 -12.70 -13.09 -15.01
N PHE A 266 -12.98 -11.81 -15.21
CA PHE A 266 -13.47 -10.90 -14.17
C PHE A 266 -14.84 -11.35 -13.64
N GLY A 267 -15.76 -11.68 -14.55
CA GLY A 267 -17.10 -12.14 -14.21
C GLY A 267 -17.10 -13.43 -13.39
N LYS A 268 -16.17 -14.37 -13.68
CA LYS A 268 -15.99 -15.57 -12.88
C LYS A 268 -15.48 -15.29 -11.47
N ALA A 269 -14.62 -14.28 -11.33
CA ALA A 269 -14.01 -13.90 -10.04
C ALA A 269 -14.99 -13.09 -9.16
N GLU A 270 -15.74 -12.14 -9.75
CA GLU A 270 -16.59 -11.20 -9.03
C GLU A 270 -18.10 -11.53 -9.05
N GLY A 271 -18.51 -12.51 -9.83
CA GLY A 271 -19.92 -12.85 -10.00
C GLY A 271 -20.71 -11.86 -10.86
N MET A 272 -20.10 -10.82 -11.41
CA MET A 272 -20.72 -9.81 -12.27
C MET A 272 -19.77 -9.30 -13.34
N SER A 273 -20.31 -8.75 -14.44
CA SER A 273 -19.48 -8.20 -15.51
C SER A 273 -18.68 -6.97 -15.06
N PRO A 274 -17.52 -6.66 -15.71
CA PRO A 274 -16.75 -5.45 -15.40
C PRO A 274 -17.56 -4.17 -15.47
N MET A 275 -18.52 -4.06 -16.41
CA MET A 275 -19.39 -2.90 -16.56
C MET A 275 -20.37 -2.81 -15.39
N ALA A 276 -21.04 -3.91 -15.06
CA ALA A 276 -21.97 -3.96 -13.92
C ALA A 276 -21.23 -3.66 -12.59
N TYR A 277 -20.02 -4.15 -12.44
CA TYR A 277 -19.17 -3.82 -11.27
C TYR A 277 -18.90 -2.33 -11.18
N ARG A 278 -18.49 -1.69 -12.27
CA ARG A 278 -18.22 -0.24 -12.34
C ARG A 278 -19.46 0.57 -11.93
N GLU A 279 -20.62 0.25 -12.47
CA GLU A 279 -21.88 0.94 -12.19
C GLU A 279 -22.28 0.75 -10.72
N HIS A 280 -22.29 -0.49 -10.23
CA HIS A 280 -22.68 -0.81 -8.86
C HIS A 280 -21.80 -0.12 -7.82
N VAL A 281 -20.47 -0.11 -8.03
CA VAL A 281 -19.54 0.49 -7.08
C VAL A 281 -19.60 2.01 -7.15
N ARG A 282 -19.67 2.61 -8.34
CA ARG A 282 -19.83 4.08 -8.50
C ARG A 282 -21.11 4.59 -7.86
N GLU A 283 -22.22 3.85 -7.91
CA GLU A 283 -23.46 4.21 -7.21
C GLU A 283 -23.26 4.21 -5.69
N LYS A 284 -22.56 3.21 -5.17
CA LYS A 284 -22.29 3.09 -3.73
C LYS A 284 -21.42 4.22 -3.16
N TYR A 285 -20.55 4.83 -3.98
CA TYR A 285 -19.63 5.91 -3.58
C TYR A 285 -20.09 7.31 -4.01
N LYS A 286 -21.30 7.47 -4.55
CA LYS A 286 -21.90 8.78 -4.89
C LYS A 286 -22.55 9.50 -3.69
N HIS A 287 -22.39 8.98 -2.46
CA HIS A 287 -23.00 9.56 -1.26
C HIS A 287 -21.98 10.07 -0.27
#